data_f7e94217d1bd3c9b353a054d15f24791
#
_entry.id   f7e94217d1bd3c9b353a054d15f24791
#
_cell.length_a   1.000
_cell.length_b   1.000
_cell.length_c   1.000
_cell.angle_alpha   90.00
_cell.angle_beta   90.00
_cell.angle_gamma   90.00
#
_symmetry.space_group_name_H-M   'P 1'
#
loop_
_entity.id
_entity.type
_entity.pdbx_description
1 polymer ?
#
loop_
_entity_poly.entity_id
_entity_poly.type
_entity_poly.pdbx_seq_one_letter_code
_entity_poly.pdbx_strand_id
1 'polypeptide(L)'
;MGKNLTRSTLALAVVGAMSSFAMANDVVETTKEKEATQLQTIVLTAEEQVKQSLGASIITDKDLEKLPVVNDISEYVRRMPGVNLTGNSATGQRGNNRQIDIRGMGPENTLILVDGKPVNSRNSVRYGWRGERDTRGDSNWVPADAIESIEVLRGPAAARYGSGAMGGVVNIKTKKVTNEVHGSVEVFTNQPENSKEGSSHRESFNLSGPIIKEVLSYRLYGNYNKTDADAADINPLTESGSRAAGREGVENKDISGRLAWQINDQQSLTLDTSFGRQGNEYTGDIQNSNADATNPDSSFSNIAYVNGLLGKETNTMYRDSYALTHEGKWAWGDTKLLAQFDKTKNKRIPESLAGGPEGSPNSFDKKTSVLDTTRFNAETNVPLDIFLPQALTLGAEWVEDKFSDATSTVQADASGLVQLPSDRTHMKSRIAFAYIEDNFKVTDATDLVLGVRFDDHSKSGSNWSPSLNITQKLGDYFTLKGGIAR
;
A
#
# COMPACT_ATOMS: atom_id res chain seq x y z
N MET A 1 -5.31 -18.04 -26.47
CA MET A 1 -6.63 -18.14 -25.82
C MET A 1 -6.72 -19.12 -24.66
N GLY A 2 -5.66 -19.74 -24.18
CA GLY A 2 -5.70 -20.85 -23.21
C GLY A 2 -5.14 -20.61 -21.81
N LYS A 3 -4.77 -19.38 -21.41
CA LYS A 3 -4.13 -19.11 -20.10
C LYS A 3 -4.97 -18.30 -19.10
N ASN A 4 -6.16 -17.86 -19.48
CA ASN A 4 -7.00 -17.05 -18.57
C ASN A 4 -8.09 -17.86 -17.84
N LEU A 5 -8.31 -19.13 -18.19
CA LEU A 5 -9.35 -19.94 -17.55
C LEU A 5 -8.96 -20.54 -16.19
N THR A 6 -7.67 -20.74 -15.94
CA THR A 6 -7.19 -21.39 -14.71
C THR A 6 -7.23 -20.50 -13.46
N ARG A 7 -7.23 -19.18 -13.63
CA ARG A 7 -7.24 -18.23 -12.48
C ARG A 7 -8.63 -17.95 -11.95
N SER A 8 -9.64 -17.90 -12.85
CA SER A 8 -11.04 -17.72 -12.45
C SER A 8 -11.63 -18.97 -11.80
N THR A 9 -11.14 -20.16 -12.15
CA THR A 9 -11.61 -21.44 -11.57
C THR A 9 -11.14 -21.66 -10.13
N LEU A 10 -9.98 -21.13 -9.74
CA LEU A 10 -9.51 -21.26 -8.36
C LEU A 10 -10.32 -20.36 -7.40
N ALA A 11 -10.65 -19.16 -7.82
CA ALA A 11 -11.49 -18.24 -7.04
C ALA A 11 -12.93 -18.80 -6.89
N LEU A 12 -13.48 -19.39 -7.93
CA LEU A 12 -14.83 -20.02 -7.89
C LEU A 12 -14.84 -21.30 -7.06
N ALA A 13 -13.76 -22.09 -7.06
CA ALA A 13 -13.65 -23.30 -6.26
C ALA A 13 -13.61 -23.04 -4.76
N VAL A 14 -13.00 -21.93 -4.33
CA VAL A 14 -12.98 -21.50 -2.92
C VAL A 14 -14.38 -21.03 -2.48
N VAL A 15 -15.12 -20.32 -3.33
CA VAL A 15 -16.50 -19.90 -3.04
C VAL A 15 -17.46 -21.09 -3.06
N GLY A 16 -17.28 -22.05 -3.97
CA GLY A 16 -18.12 -23.27 -4.05
C GLY A 16 -17.93 -24.23 -2.89
N ALA A 17 -16.73 -24.31 -2.32
CA ALA A 17 -16.45 -25.14 -1.13
C ALA A 17 -17.04 -24.55 0.17
N MET A 18 -17.26 -23.23 0.23
CA MET A 18 -17.83 -22.56 1.42
C MET A 18 -19.35 -22.72 1.53
N SER A 19 -20.07 -22.91 0.41
CA SER A 19 -21.53 -23.04 0.44
C SER A 19 -22.05 -24.41 0.89
N SER A 20 -21.18 -25.43 0.99
CA SER A 20 -21.58 -26.81 1.33
C SER A 20 -21.47 -27.15 2.82
N PHE A 21 -20.89 -26.28 3.66
CA PHE A 21 -20.65 -26.56 5.08
C PHE A 21 -21.53 -25.77 6.08
N ALA A 22 -22.49 -24.99 5.60
CA ALA A 22 -23.31 -24.13 6.46
C ALA A 22 -24.51 -24.84 7.15
N MET A 23 -24.61 -26.15 7.09
CA MET A 23 -25.73 -26.89 7.69
C MET A 23 -25.20 -28.03 8.58
N ALA A 24 -24.87 -27.77 9.83
CA ALA A 24 -25.07 -28.68 10.97
C ALA A 24 -24.38 -28.19 12.25
N ASN A 25 -25.17 -28.13 13.25
CA ASN A 25 -25.01 -28.35 14.69
C ASN A 25 -25.14 -27.16 15.63
N ASP A 26 -26.40 -27.05 16.13
CA ASP A 26 -26.68 -26.56 17.49
C ASP A 26 -26.12 -27.55 18.52
N VAL A 27 -25.23 -27.11 19.39
CA VAL A 27 -24.92 -27.76 20.67
C VAL A 27 -24.71 -26.73 21.75
N VAL A 28 -25.46 -26.91 22.81
CA VAL A 28 -25.68 -26.22 24.06
C VAL A 28 -24.39 -25.69 24.73
N GLU A 29 -24.45 -24.42 25.15
CA GLU A 29 -23.51 -23.74 26.02
C GLU A 29 -23.47 -24.31 27.45
N THR A 30 -22.25 -24.49 27.95
CA THR A 30 -21.98 -24.44 29.41
C THR A 30 -20.88 -23.39 29.65
N THR A 31 -21.32 -22.28 30.22
CA THR A 31 -20.47 -21.22 30.74
C THR A 31 -19.59 -21.73 31.89
N LYS A 32 -18.27 -21.65 31.72
CA LYS A 32 -17.33 -21.62 32.85
C LYS A 32 -16.65 -20.24 32.83
N GLU A 33 -16.95 -19.47 33.84
CA GLU A 33 -16.19 -18.28 34.24
C GLU A 33 -14.72 -18.70 34.48
N LYS A 34 -13.80 -18.13 33.70
CA LYS A 34 -12.37 -18.19 33.97
C LYS A 34 -12.02 -17.04 34.92
N GLU A 35 -11.49 -17.40 36.07
CA GLU A 35 -10.87 -16.47 37.03
C GLU A 35 -9.85 -15.56 36.32
N ALA A 36 -9.90 -14.29 36.67
CA ALA A 36 -8.97 -13.29 36.21
C ALA A 36 -7.55 -13.64 36.70
N THR A 37 -6.73 -14.17 35.84
CA THR A 37 -5.29 -14.33 36.09
C THR A 37 -4.69 -12.92 36.25
N GLN A 38 -3.98 -12.68 37.33
CA GLN A 38 -3.19 -11.46 37.55
C GLN A 38 -2.38 -11.17 36.29
N LEU A 39 -2.66 -10.03 35.69
CA LEU A 39 -1.89 -9.52 34.55
C LEU A 39 -0.45 -9.31 35.03
N GLN A 40 0.46 -10.18 34.60
CA GLN A 40 1.88 -9.87 34.62
C GLN A 40 2.05 -8.52 33.91
N THR A 41 2.92 -7.68 34.44
CA THR A 41 3.23 -6.39 33.82
C THR A 41 3.64 -6.64 32.37
N ILE A 42 2.76 -6.35 31.42
CA ILE A 42 3.01 -6.54 30.01
C ILE A 42 4.07 -5.51 29.64
N VAL A 43 5.30 -5.95 29.42
CA VAL A 43 6.31 -5.13 28.78
C VAL A 43 5.93 -5.06 27.32
N LEU A 44 5.53 -3.88 26.87
CA LEU A 44 5.16 -3.65 25.48
C LEU A 44 6.36 -3.96 24.58
N THR A 45 6.10 -4.66 23.49
CA THR A 45 7.12 -4.86 22.46
C THR A 45 7.62 -3.51 21.94
N ALA A 46 8.82 -3.47 21.42
CA ALA A 46 9.38 -2.25 20.85
C ALA A 46 8.45 -1.66 19.77
N GLU A 47 7.79 -2.48 18.95
CA GLU A 47 6.81 -2.02 17.98
C GLU A 47 5.60 -1.32 18.62
N GLU A 48 5.05 -1.86 19.68
CA GLU A 48 3.91 -1.26 20.39
C GLU A 48 4.29 0.05 21.06
N GLN A 49 5.50 0.15 21.61
CA GLN A 49 5.99 1.41 22.18
C GLN A 49 6.29 2.46 21.12
N VAL A 50 6.84 2.07 19.98
CA VAL A 50 7.04 2.98 18.84
C VAL A 50 5.71 3.55 18.38
N LYS A 51 4.63 2.76 18.38
CA LYS A 51 3.26 3.25 18.09
C LYS A 51 2.77 4.26 19.12
N GLN A 52 3.19 4.14 20.37
CA GLN A 52 2.90 5.11 21.43
C GLN A 52 3.86 6.31 21.45
N SER A 53 4.89 6.28 20.63
CA SER A 53 5.96 7.27 20.61
C SER A 53 5.62 8.54 19.83
N LEU A 54 6.54 9.48 19.83
CA LEU A 54 6.49 10.73 19.06
C LEU A 54 6.29 10.44 17.56
N GLY A 55 5.30 11.10 16.98
CA GLY A 55 5.07 10.99 15.54
C GLY A 55 4.13 9.84 15.13
N ALA A 56 3.61 9.05 16.07
CA ALA A 56 2.52 8.11 15.78
C ALA A 56 1.16 8.82 15.80
N SER A 57 0.33 8.54 14.81
CA SER A 57 -1.10 8.93 14.77
C SER A 57 -1.90 7.73 14.30
N ILE A 58 -3.08 7.55 14.88
CA ILE A 58 -3.97 6.44 14.55
C ILE A 58 -5.34 7.01 14.21
N ILE A 59 -5.91 6.57 13.10
CA ILE A 59 -7.33 6.74 12.76
C ILE A 59 -7.98 5.39 13.02
N THR A 60 -8.96 5.35 13.90
CA THR A 60 -9.71 4.14 14.21
C THR A 60 -10.92 3.97 13.29
N ASP A 61 -11.54 2.78 13.28
CA ASP A 61 -12.82 2.53 12.59
C ASP A 61 -13.89 3.56 12.99
N LYS A 62 -14.00 3.87 14.28
CA LYS A 62 -14.93 4.89 14.81
C LYS A 62 -14.64 6.31 14.31
N ASP A 63 -13.38 6.61 14.02
CA ASP A 63 -13.02 7.90 13.42
C ASP A 63 -13.33 7.89 11.92
N LEU A 64 -13.13 6.77 11.23
CA LEU A 64 -13.51 6.61 9.82
C LEU A 64 -15.01 6.77 9.61
N GLU A 65 -15.85 6.21 10.50
CA GLU A 65 -17.31 6.34 10.45
C GLU A 65 -17.80 7.80 10.53
N LYS A 66 -17.03 8.69 11.19
CA LYS A 66 -17.37 10.12 11.32
C LYS A 66 -16.92 10.95 10.12
N LEU A 67 -16.11 10.40 9.25
CA LEU A 67 -15.54 11.10 8.09
C LEU A 67 -16.39 10.85 6.84
N PRO A 68 -16.44 11.82 5.91
CA PRO A 68 -17.09 11.57 4.63
C PRO A 68 -16.47 10.36 3.95
N VAL A 69 -17.30 9.56 3.33
CA VAL A 69 -16.87 8.38 2.57
C VAL A 69 -16.00 8.85 1.40
N VAL A 70 -14.84 8.23 1.23
CA VAL A 70 -13.89 8.54 0.16
C VAL A 70 -13.45 7.27 -0.56
N ASN A 71 -13.03 7.42 -1.81
CA ASN A 71 -12.56 6.29 -2.62
C ASN A 71 -11.08 5.97 -2.43
N ASP A 72 -10.31 6.91 -1.88
CA ASP A 72 -8.88 6.78 -1.64
C ASP A 72 -8.58 7.15 -0.19
N ILE A 73 -8.00 6.22 0.56
CA ILE A 73 -7.67 6.42 1.98
C ILE A 73 -6.67 7.55 2.24
N SER A 74 -5.92 7.96 1.22
CA SER A 74 -5.05 9.14 1.32
C SER A 74 -5.81 10.38 1.80
N GLU A 75 -7.11 10.50 1.48
CA GLU A 75 -7.98 11.59 1.94
C GLU A 75 -8.20 11.57 3.46
N TYR A 76 -8.18 10.40 4.09
CA TYR A 76 -8.21 10.32 5.55
C TYR A 76 -6.87 10.71 6.15
N VAL A 77 -5.79 10.14 5.59
CA VAL A 77 -4.42 10.31 6.10
C VAL A 77 -3.92 11.75 5.95
N ARG A 78 -4.32 12.48 4.90
CA ARG A 78 -3.92 13.90 4.69
C ARG A 78 -4.32 14.85 5.82
N ARG A 79 -5.28 14.45 6.66
CA ARG A 79 -5.73 15.25 7.81
C ARG A 79 -4.79 15.14 9.00
N MET A 80 -3.84 14.21 8.95
CA MET A 80 -2.88 14.02 10.01
C MET A 80 -1.73 15.04 9.93
N PRO A 81 -1.18 15.48 11.06
CA PRO A 81 -0.09 16.44 11.07
C PRO A 81 1.12 15.95 10.26
N GLY A 82 1.68 16.82 9.42
CA GLY A 82 2.87 16.52 8.62
C GLY A 82 2.64 15.55 7.46
N VAL A 83 1.41 15.28 7.09
CA VAL A 83 1.06 14.48 5.91
C VAL A 83 0.56 15.41 4.81
N ASN A 84 1.18 15.29 3.64
CA ASN A 84 0.79 15.96 2.42
C ASN A 84 0.43 14.93 1.35
N LEU A 85 -0.32 15.34 0.36
CA LEU A 85 -0.54 14.55 -0.84
C LEU A 85 0.23 15.17 -1.99
N THR A 86 0.91 14.34 -2.76
CA THR A 86 1.50 14.69 -4.04
C THR A 86 0.79 13.94 -5.17
N GLY A 87 1.10 14.29 -6.42
CA GLY A 87 0.32 13.84 -7.56
C GLY A 87 -0.94 14.68 -7.71
N ASN A 88 -1.89 14.17 -8.46
CA ASN A 88 -3.11 14.89 -8.70
C ASN A 88 -4.05 14.85 -7.48
N SER A 89 -4.61 15.99 -7.13
CA SER A 89 -5.60 16.11 -6.06
C SER A 89 -6.93 15.46 -6.46
N ALA A 90 -7.96 15.55 -5.58
CA ALA A 90 -9.32 15.12 -5.92
C ALA A 90 -9.87 15.78 -7.19
N THR A 91 -9.34 16.95 -7.51
CA THR A 91 -9.60 17.75 -8.73
C THR A 91 -8.44 17.66 -9.72
N GLY A 92 -7.45 16.79 -9.48
CA GLY A 92 -6.29 16.63 -10.34
C GLY A 92 -6.59 15.83 -11.59
N GLN A 93 -5.72 15.97 -12.58
CA GLN A 93 -5.95 15.45 -13.92
C GLN A 93 -5.84 13.94 -14.01
N ARG A 94 -4.83 13.31 -13.35
CA ARG A 94 -4.63 11.87 -13.44
C ARG A 94 -5.32 11.10 -12.33
N GLY A 95 -6.06 10.09 -12.72
CA GLY A 95 -6.68 9.15 -11.79
C GLY A 95 -5.66 8.20 -11.14
N ASN A 96 -5.93 7.73 -9.93
CA ASN A 96 -5.10 6.78 -9.17
C ASN A 96 -3.65 7.24 -8.90
N ASN A 97 -3.32 8.51 -9.09
CA ASN A 97 -1.94 9.02 -9.00
C ASN A 97 -1.66 9.75 -7.68
N ARG A 98 -2.56 9.67 -6.71
CA ARG A 98 -2.33 10.25 -5.41
C ARG A 98 -1.28 9.50 -4.63
N GLN A 99 -0.32 10.22 -4.09
CA GLN A 99 0.74 9.66 -3.29
C GLN A 99 0.83 10.39 -1.95
N ILE A 100 1.07 9.63 -0.90
CA ILE A 100 1.21 10.16 0.45
C ILE A 100 2.68 10.57 0.63
N ASP A 101 2.90 11.83 0.96
CA ASP A 101 4.18 12.40 1.31
C ASP A 101 4.19 12.82 2.77
N ILE A 102 5.10 12.27 3.55
CA ILE A 102 5.23 12.58 4.97
C ILE A 102 6.41 13.54 5.17
N ARG A 103 6.12 14.71 5.75
CA ARG A 103 7.10 15.77 6.08
C ARG A 103 7.85 16.35 4.86
N GLY A 104 7.31 16.25 3.66
CA GLY A 104 7.97 16.77 2.46
C GLY A 104 9.19 15.97 2.03
N MET A 105 9.33 14.73 2.52
CA MET A 105 10.48 13.86 2.18
C MET A 105 10.33 13.19 0.81
N GLY A 106 9.19 13.36 0.17
CA GLY A 106 8.82 12.69 -1.06
C GLY A 106 8.06 11.37 -0.84
N PRO A 107 7.10 11.06 -1.70
CA PRO A 107 6.27 9.86 -1.56
C PRO A 107 7.07 8.56 -1.67
N GLU A 108 8.21 8.56 -2.37
CA GLU A 108 9.15 7.42 -2.44
C GLU A 108 9.74 7.05 -1.09
N ASN A 109 9.76 7.98 -0.14
CA ASN A 109 10.24 7.79 1.23
C ASN A 109 9.10 7.53 2.22
N THR A 110 7.88 7.30 1.75
CA THR A 110 6.74 6.89 2.55
C THR A 110 6.44 5.41 2.29
N LEU A 111 6.63 4.57 3.28
CA LEU A 111 6.32 3.15 3.18
C LEU A 111 4.84 2.91 3.47
N ILE A 112 4.15 2.22 2.57
CA ILE A 112 2.75 1.82 2.76
C ILE A 112 2.70 0.34 3.05
N LEU A 113 2.01 -0.02 4.14
CA LEU A 113 1.81 -1.39 4.57
C LEU A 113 0.31 -1.73 4.60
N VAL A 114 -0.02 -2.96 4.30
CA VAL A 114 -1.34 -3.56 4.59
C VAL A 114 -1.12 -4.74 5.54
N ASP A 115 -1.64 -4.64 6.75
CA ASP A 115 -1.42 -5.61 7.84
C ASP A 115 0.08 -5.90 8.09
N GLY A 116 0.89 -4.84 8.10
CA GLY A 116 2.34 -4.92 8.28
C GLY A 116 3.13 -5.43 7.05
N LYS A 117 2.46 -5.73 5.94
CA LYS A 117 3.08 -6.21 4.69
C LYS A 117 3.27 -5.06 3.70
N PRO A 118 4.50 -4.78 3.23
CA PRO A 118 4.75 -3.70 2.29
C PRO A 118 4.01 -3.84 0.96
N VAL A 119 3.50 -2.71 0.46
CA VAL A 119 2.90 -2.58 -0.87
C VAL A 119 3.86 -1.80 -1.75
N ASN A 120 4.35 -2.41 -2.83
CA ASN A 120 5.39 -1.85 -3.70
C ASN A 120 4.93 -1.66 -5.15
N SER A 121 3.62 -1.63 -5.41
CA SER A 121 3.10 -1.57 -6.79
C SER A 121 3.51 -0.29 -7.52
N ARG A 122 3.71 0.82 -6.82
CA ARG A 122 4.24 2.07 -7.36
C ARG A 122 5.64 1.95 -7.96
N ASN A 123 6.41 0.93 -7.59
CA ASN A 123 7.77 0.71 -8.10
C ASN A 123 7.78 -0.06 -9.44
N SER A 124 6.62 -0.41 -10.00
CA SER A 124 6.49 -1.10 -11.29
C SER A 124 6.67 -0.19 -12.52
N VAL A 125 7.32 0.95 -12.35
CA VAL A 125 7.63 1.92 -13.40
C VAL A 125 9.10 2.31 -13.35
N ARG A 126 9.65 2.69 -14.49
CA ARG A 126 10.98 3.33 -14.57
C ARG A 126 10.83 4.82 -14.32
N TYR A 127 11.76 5.41 -13.56
CA TYR A 127 11.87 6.86 -13.48
C TYR A 127 12.34 7.42 -14.84
N GLY A 128 11.71 8.49 -15.29
CA GLY A 128 12.18 9.30 -16.39
C GLY A 128 13.53 9.96 -16.07
N TRP A 129 14.19 10.50 -17.09
CA TRP A 129 15.47 11.18 -16.94
C TRP A 129 15.37 12.47 -16.07
N ARG A 130 14.20 13.03 -15.89
CA ARG A 130 13.92 14.13 -14.98
C ARG A 130 13.52 13.71 -13.57
N GLY A 131 13.54 12.41 -13.29
CA GLY A 131 13.13 11.88 -11.99
C GLY A 131 11.62 11.78 -11.76
N GLU A 132 10.82 12.15 -12.75
CA GLU A 132 9.35 12.11 -12.65
C GLU A 132 8.85 10.67 -12.78
N ARG A 133 7.87 10.34 -11.97
CA ARG A 133 7.18 9.05 -11.99
C ARG A 133 5.78 9.19 -12.57
N ASP A 134 5.50 8.47 -13.61
CA ASP A 134 4.13 8.08 -13.93
C ASP A 134 3.75 6.85 -13.11
N THR A 135 3.60 7.05 -11.81
CA THR A 135 3.27 5.98 -10.89
C THR A 135 1.97 6.27 -10.18
N ARG A 136 1.28 5.22 -9.81
CA ARG A 136 0.06 5.29 -9.03
C ARG A 136 0.37 5.29 -7.55
N GLY A 137 -0.55 5.84 -6.76
CA GLY A 137 -0.51 5.71 -5.31
C GLY A 137 -0.84 4.27 -4.89
N ASP A 138 -0.26 3.84 -3.78
CA ASP A 138 -0.53 2.53 -3.16
C ASP A 138 -1.61 2.61 -2.07
N SER A 139 -2.34 3.73 -1.99
CA SER A 139 -3.30 4.03 -0.93
C SER A 139 -4.72 3.52 -1.17
N ASN A 140 -5.03 2.98 -2.34
CA ASN A 140 -6.39 2.60 -2.73
C ASN A 140 -6.54 1.09 -3.03
N TRP A 141 -5.72 0.24 -2.41
CA TRP A 141 -5.81 -1.21 -2.52
C TRP A 141 -6.72 -1.87 -1.48
N VAL A 142 -7.20 -1.12 -0.48
CA VAL A 142 -8.08 -1.59 0.58
C VAL A 142 -9.28 -0.66 0.67
N PRO A 143 -10.51 -1.15 0.51
CA PRO A 143 -11.71 -0.32 0.66
C PRO A 143 -11.90 0.11 2.12
N ALA A 144 -12.47 1.29 2.32
CA ALA A 144 -12.60 1.91 3.64
C ALA A 144 -13.38 1.05 4.64
N ASP A 145 -14.41 0.34 4.19
CA ASP A 145 -15.25 -0.55 5.02
C ASP A 145 -14.52 -1.82 5.50
N ALA A 146 -13.39 -2.18 4.85
CA ALA A 146 -12.53 -3.28 5.28
C ALA A 146 -11.45 -2.87 6.30
N ILE A 147 -11.31 -1.56 6.61
CA ILE A 147 -10.26 -1.03 7.48
C ILE A 147 -10.70 -1.06 8.95
N GLU A 148 -9.82 -1.56 9.83
CA GLU A 148 -9.94 -1.45 11.28
C GLU A 148 -9.28 -0.15 11.78
N SER A 149 -8.07 0.15 11.27
CA SER A 149 -7.35 1.37 11.62
C SER A 149 -6.30 1.73 10.59
N ILE A 150 -5.90 3.00 10.57
CA ILE A 150 -4.75 3.48 9.80
C ILE A 150 -3.75 4.09 10.78
N GLU A 151 -2.55 3.54 10.81
CA GLU A 151 -1.45 4.00 11.65
C GLU A 151 -0.46 4.78 10.79
N VAL A 152 -0.09 5.98 11.22
CA VAL A 152 0.96 6.80 10.57
C VAL A 152 2.10 7.01 11.56
N LEU A 153 3.28 6.45 11.23
CA LEU A 153 4.50 6.57 12.00
C LEU A 153 5.44 7.55 11.30
N ARG A 154 6.03 8.47 12.04
CA ARG A 154 6.87 9.55 11.52
C ARG A 154 8.20 9.68 12.29
N GLY A 155 9.26 10.04 11.56
CA GLY A 155 10.56 10.28 12.16
C GLY A 155 11.21 9.02 12.75
N PRO A 156 11.86 9.10 13.93
CA PRO A 156 12.60 7.98 14.51
C PRO A 156 11.78 6.69 14.69
N ALA A 157 10.48 6.84 14.88
CA ALA A 157 9.54 5.70 14.96
C ALA A 157 9.51 4.86 13.67
N ALA A 158 9.87 5.43 12.53
CA ALA A 158 9.91 4.74 11.24
C ALA A 158 11.27 4.09 10.94
N ALA A 159 12.32 4.37 11.70
CA ALA A 159 13.70 3.89 11.44
C ALA A 159 13.79 2.36 11.35
N ARG A 160 13.00 1.64 12.14
CA ARG A 160 12.90 0.18 12.12
C ARG A 160 12.54 -0.37 10.74
N TYR A 161 11.74 0.36 9.96
CA TYR A 161 11.24 -0.08 8.66
C TYR A 161 12.23 0.14 7.51
N GLY A 162 13.34 0.84 7.75
CA GLY A 162 14.45 0.98 6.81
C GLY A 162 14.28 2.07 5.77
N SER A 163 15.05 1.97 4.68
CA SER A 163 15.25 3.03 3.69
C SER A 163 13.96 3.53 3.00
N GLY A 164 12.97 2.69 2.80
CA GLY A 164 11.68 3.09 2.22
C GLY A 164 10.79 3.91 3.17
N ALA A 165 11.20 4.11 4.42
CA ALA A 165 10.41 4.75 5.48
C ALA A 165 11.05 6.03 6.04
N MET A 166 11.95 6.68 5.30
CA MET A 166 12.65 7.91 5.78
C MET A 166 11.68 9.04 6.11
N GLY A 167 10.60 9.22 5.33
CA GLY A 167 9.52 10.16 5.63
C GLY A 167 8.58 9.62 6.71
N GLY A 168 8.25 8.36 6.63
CA GLY A 168 7.35 7.69 7.55
C GLY A 168 6.75 6.40 7.01
N VAL A 169 5.85 5.83 7.80
CA VAL A 169 5.12 4.60 7.47
C VAL A 169 3.62 4.85 7.61
N VAL A 170 2.85 4.38 6.65
CA VAL A 170 1.39 4.29 6.73
C VAL A 170 1.01 2.81 6.76
N ASN A 171 0.54 2.31 7.89
CA ASN A 171 0.10 0.93 8.04
C ASN A 171 -1.42 0.86 8.09
N ILE A 172 -2.01 0.27 7.07
CA ILE A 172 -3.45 0.03 6.95
C ILE A 172 -3.74 -1.32 7.58
N LYS A 173 -4.39 -1.31 8.72
CA LYS A 173 -4.85 -2.53 9.37
C LYS A 173 -6.25 -2.86 8.93
N THR A 174 -6.40 -4.08 8.44
CA THR A 174 -7.72 -4.57 8.03
C THR A 174 -8.45 -5.22 9.21
N LYS A 175 -9.79 -5.19 9.19
CA LYS A 175 -10.63 -5.83 10.23
C LYS A 175 -10.22 -7.29 10.43
N LYS A 176 -10.23 -7.78 11.65
CA LYS A 176 -9.83 -9.15 12.00
C LYS A 176 -10.84 -10.19 11.53
N VAL A 177 -10.42 -11.43 11.42
CA VAL A 177 -11.34 -12.56 11.31
C VAL A 177 -12.16 -12.69 12.59
N THR A 178 -13.38 -13.19 12.48
CA THR A 178 -14.33 -13.28 13.59
C THR A 178 -14.74 -14.73 13.85
N ASN A 179 -15.17 -15.04 15.08
CA ASN A 179 -15.71 -16.36 15.45
C ASN A 179 -17.23 -16.48 15.20
N GLU A 180 -17.83 -15.42 14.66
CA GLU A 180 -19.20 -15.37 14.19
C GLU A 180 -19.24 -14.82 12.78
N VAL A 181 -20.28 -15.17 12.02
CA VAL A 181 -20.41 -14.64 10.66
C VAL A 181 -20.84 -13.18 10.72
N HIS A 182 -20.01 -12.31 10.19
CA HIS A 182 -20.27 -10.89 10.04
C HIS A 182 -20.05 -10.48 8.58
N GLY A 183 -20.87 -9.57 8.10
CA GLY A 183 -20.73 -9.04 6.76
C GLY A 183 -21.33 -7.66 6.60
N SER A 184 -20.82 -6.93 5.62
CA SER A 184 -21.34 -5.64 5.19
C SER A 184 -21.32 -5.55 3.67
N VAL A 185 -22.29 -4.82 3.14
CA VAL A 185 -22.31 -4.37 1.75
C VAL A 185 -22.50 -2.86 1.78
N GLU A 186 -21.69 -2.14 1.05
CA GLU A 186 -21.77 -0.69 0.96
C GLU A 186 -21.92 -0.30 -0.51
N VAL A 187 -22.84 0.63 -0.76
CA VAL A 187 -22.99 1.30 -2.05
C VAL A 187 -22.85 2.80 -1.84
N PHE A 188 -21.97 3.40 -2.59
CA PHE A 188 -21.72 4.84 -2.56
C PHE A 188 -21.88 5.42 -3.96
N THR A 189 -22.52 6.57 -4.05
CA THR A 189 -22.59 7.36 -5.28
C THR A 189 -22.37 8.82 -4.97
N ASN A 190 -21.65 9.49 -5.84
CA ASN A 190 -21.48 10.94 -5.84
C ASN A 190 -21.87 11.48 -7.21
N GLN A 191 -22.88 12.36 -7.23
CA GLN A 191 -23.38 13.02 -8.42
C GLN A 191 -23.06 14.52 -8.29
N PRO A 192 -22.06 15.03 -9.03
CA PRO A 192 -21.71 16.45 -9.01
C PRO A 192 -22.87 17.32 -9.52
N GLU A 193 -23.00 18.54 -8.97
CA GLU A 193 -23.97 19.54 -9.49
C GLU A 193 -23.60 20.01 -10.88
N ASN A 194 -22.30 20.14 -11.16
CA ASN A 194 -21.81 20.45 -12.50
C ASN A 194 -21.86 19.21 -13.38
N SER A 195 -22.72 19.20 -14.37
CA SER A 195 -22.89 18.05 -15.30
C SER A 195 -21.64 17.73 -16.14
N LYS A 196 -20.62 18.59 -16.13
CA LYS A 196 -19.32 18.35 -16.76
C LYS A 196 -18.33 17.62 -15.87
N GLU A 197 -18.60 17.54 -14.57
CA GLU A 197 -17.79 16.75 -13.65
C GLU A 197 -18.23 15.28 -13.68
N GLY A 198 -17.25 14.37 -13.65
CA GLY A 198 -17.51 12.94 -13.63
C GLY A 198 -18.13 12.47 -12.30
N SER A 199 -19.19 11.67 -12.41
CA SER A 199 -19.83 11.02 -11.27
C SER A 199 -18.96 9.88 -10.70
N SER A 200 -19.18 9.50 -9.44
CA SER A 200 -18.51 8.36 -8.83
C SER A 200 -19.52 7.35 -8.33
N HIS A 201 -19.20 6.07 -8.53
CA HIS A 201 -19.95 4.94 -8.03
C HIS A 201 -19.00 3.92 -7.41
N ARG A 202 -19.36 3.38 -6.23
CA ARG A 202 -18.61 2.33 -5.56
C ARG A 202 -19.56 1.30 -4.97
N GLU A 203 -19.16 0.05 -5.11
CA GLU A 203 -19.77 -1.10 -4.44
C GLU A 203 -18.67 -1.84 -3.71
N SER A 204 -18.85 -2.13 -2.44
CA SER A 204 -17.92 -2.94 -1.67
C SER A 204 -18.65 -3.92 -0.77
N PHE A 205 -17.96 -4.99 -0.42
CA PHE A 205 -18.44 -5.98 0.52
C PHE A 205 -17.31 -6.45 1.42
N ASN A 206 -17.67 -6.83 2.63
CA ASN A 206 -16.78 -7.48 3.58
C ASN A 206 -17.56 -8.60 4.26
N LEU A 207 -16.95 -9.80 4.31
CA LEU A 207 -17.53 -10.99 4.91
C LEU A 207 -16.46 -11.71 5.72
N SER A 208 -16.75 -12.06 6.97
CA SER A 208 -15.85 -12.84 7.82
C SER A 208 -16.63 -13.82 8.68
N GLY A 209 -15.97 -14.90 9.11
CA GLY A 209 -16.59 -15.88 9.99
C GLY A 209 -15.75 -17.14 10.14
N PRO A 210 -16.18 -18.07 10.98
CA PRO A 210 -15.54 -19.37 11.14
C PRO A 210 -15.93 -20.32 10.01
N ILE A 211 -14.96 -21.08 9.49
CA ILE A 211 -15.19 -22.32 8.75
C ILE A 211 -15.28 -23.46 9.77
N ILE A 212 -14.36 -23.47 10.75
CA ILE A 212 -14.38 -24.35 11.92
C ILE A 212 -14.18 -23.42 13.12
N LYS A 213 -15.18 -23.36 14.00
CA LYS A 213 -15.17 -22.46 15.15
C LYS A 213 -13.87 -22.60 15.95
N GLU A 214 -13.23 -21.48 16.25
CA GLU A 214 -11.96 -21.36 17.01
C GLU A 214 -10.73 -22.01 16.35
N VAL A 215 -10.88 -22.69 15.20
CA VAL A 215 -9.78 -23.38 14.52
C VAL A 215 -9.46 -22.74 13.18
N LEU A 216 -10.45 -22.56 12.31
CA LEU A 216 -10.25 -22.04 10.97
C LEU A 216 -11.29 -20.97 10.65
N SER A 217 -10.81 -19.77 10.43
CA SER A 217 -11.65 -18.63 10.09
C SER A 217 -11.27 -18.04 8.74
N TYR A 218 -12.23 -17.40 8.10
CA TYR A 218 -12.01 -16.71 6.84
C TYR A 218 -12.42 -15.24 6.92
N ARG A 219 -11.87 -14.47 6.02
CA ARG A 219 -12.32 -13.14 5.69
C ARG A 219 -12.17 -12.91 4.20
N LEU A 220 -13.20 -12.34 3.59
CA LEU A 220 -13.23 -11.97 2.18
C LEU A 220 -13.76 -10.55 2.08
N TYR A 221 -13.08 -9.70 1.32
CA TYR A 221 -13.60 -8.38 0.96
C TYR A 221 -13.27 -8.05 -0.48
N GLY A 222 -14.07 -7.19 -1.07
CA GLY A 222 -13.85 -6.72 -2.42
C GLY A 222 -14.49 -5.37 -2.65
N ASN A 223 -14.02 -4.72 -3.70
CA ASN A 223 -14.44 -3.39 -4.07
C ASN A 223 -14.48 -3.23 -5.59
N TYR A 224 -15.52 -2.60 -6.06
CA TYR A 224 -15.63 -2.01 -7.39
C TYR A 224 -15.82 -0.52 -7.26
N ASN A 225 -14.97 0.27 -7.89
CA ASN A 225 -15.03 1.71 -7.84
C ASN A 225 -14.83 2.27 -9.24
N LYS A 226 -15.79 3.05 -9.70
CA LYS A 226 -15.74 3.78 -10.96
C LYS A 226 -15.96 5.26 -10.70
N THR A 227 -15.09 6.11 -11.25
CA THR A 227 -15.31 7.53 -11.38
C THR A 227 -15.23 7.88 -12.85
N ASP A 228 -16.26 8.47 -13.39
CA ASP A 228 -16.27 8.90 -14.78
C ASP A 228 -15.28 10.06 -14.99
N ALA A 229 -14.75 10.17 -16.20
CA ALA A 229 -13.92 11.31 -16.60
C ALA A 229 -14.73 12.59 -16.62
N ASP A 230 -14.09 13.71 -16.30
CA ASP A 230 -14.69 15.02 -16.56
C ASP A 230 -14.86 15.25 -18.07
N ALA A 231 -15.84 16.04 -18.44
CA ALA A 231 -16.04 16.43 -19.83
C ALA A 231 -14.80 17.17 -20.38
N ALA A 232 -14.44 16.90 -21.62
CA ALA A 232 -13.27 17.51 -22.25
C ALA A 232 -13.31 19.05 -22.28
N ASP A 233 -14.50 19.63 -22.18
CA ASP A 233 -14.74 21.08 -22.17
C ASP A 233 -15.09 21.64 -20.79
N ILE A 234 -14.75 20.93 -19.70
CA ILE A 234 -15.01 21.39 -18.33
C ILE A 234 -14.31 22.72 -18.01
N ASN A 235 -13.08 22.88 -18.50
CA ASN A 235 -12.34 24.12 -18.34
C ASN A 235 -12.52 25.04 -19.57
N PRO A 236 -12.49 26.38 -19.38
CA PRO A 236 -12.58 27.31 -20.47
C PRO A 236 -11.36 27.25 -21.40
N LEU A 237 -11.52 27.69 -22.64
CA LEU A 237 -10.39 27.94 -23.52
C LEU A 237 -9.53 29.08 -22.97
N THR A 238 -8.21 28.87 -23.02
CA THR A 238 -7.24 29.95 -22.80
C THR A 238 -7.20 30.88 -24.01
N GLU A 239 -6.55 32.05 -23.89
CA GLU A 239 -6.32 32.98 -25.01
C GLU A 239 -5.52 32.31 -26.15
N SER A 240 -4.69 31.34 -25.85
CA SER A 240 -3.94 30.55 -26.83
C SER A 240 -4.75 29.43 -27.50
N GLY A 241 -6.04 29.31 -27.18
CA GLY A 241 -6.92 28.29 -27.76
C GLY A 241 -6.74 26.87 -27.16
N SER A 242 -5.98 26.71 -26.07
CA SER A 242 -5.83 25.47 -25.34
C SER A 242 -6.81 25.35 -24.16
N ARG A 243 -7.08 24.15 -23.67
CA ARG A 243 -7.85 23.89 -22.44
C ARG A 243 -7.02 23.06 -21.49
N ALA A 244 -7.11 23.36 -20.20
CA ALA A 244 -6.69 22.42 -19.20
C ALA A 244 -7.62 21.20 -19.23
N ALA A 245 -7.06 19.99 -19.20
CA ALA A 245 -7.85 18.79 -19.07
C ALA A 245 -8.56 18.76 -17.71
N GLY A 246 -9.72 18.12 -17.68
CA GLY A 246 -10.40 17.75 -16.46
C GLY A 246 -9.77 16.51 -15.82
N ARG A 247 -10.45 15.97 -14.84
CA ARG A 247 -10.05 14.76 -14.13
C ARG A 247 -10.22 13.54 -15.03
N GLU A 248 -9.23 12.66 -15.03
CA GLU A 248 -9.33 11.34 -15.67
C GLU A 248 -10.39 10.46 -14.98
N GLY A 249 -11.04 9.63 -15.77
CA GLY A 249 -11.85 8.55 -15.26
C GLY A 249 -10.98 7.45 -14.68
N VAL A 250 -11.51 6.74 -13.69
CA VAL A 250 -10.87 5.57 -13.09
C VAL A 250 -11.87 4.43 -12.95
N GLU A 251 -11.37 3.21 -13.15
CA GLU A 251 -12.10 1.98 -12.84
C GLU A 251 -11.17 1.05 -12.06
N ASN A 252 -11.52 0.82 -10.79
CA ASN A 252 -10.74 0.00 -9.88
C ASN A 252 -11.57 -1.19 -9.41
N LYS A 253 -10.94 -2.36 -9.35
CA LYS A 253 -11.53 -3.61 -8.89
C LYS A 253 -10.51 -4.33 -8.04
N ASP A 254 -10.92 -4.80 -6.88
CA ASP A 254 -10.09 -5.63 -6.02
C ASP A 254 -10.90 -6.69 -5.29
N ILE A 255 -10.24 -7.77 -4.96
CA ILE A 255 -10.73 -8.81 -4.10
C ILE A 255 -9.56 -9.35 -3.26
N SER A 256 -9.81 -9.51 -1.97
CA SER A 256 -8.82 -10.01 -1.03
C SER A 256 -9.44 -11.04 -0.11
N GLY A 257 -8.67 -12.08 0.19
CA GLY A 257 -9.08 -13.16 1.06
C GLY A 257 -8.02 -13.48 2.10
N ARG A 258 -8.47 -13.83 3.29
CA ARG A 258 -7.67 -14.35 4.41
C ARG A 258 -8.23 -15.67 4.88
N LEU A 259 -7.35 -16.64 5.09
CA LEU A 259 -7.62 -17.83 5.86
C LEU A 259 -6.71 -17.80 7.09
N ALA A 260 -7.28 -17.86 8.28
CA ALA A 260 -6.56 -17.88 9.54
C ALA A 260 -6.80 -19.24 10.24
N TRP A 261 -5.75 -20.01 10.37
CA TRP A 261 -5.77 -21.32 11.04
C TRP A 261 -5.09 -21.21 12.40
N GLN A 262 -5.84 -21.42 13.47
CA GLN A 262 -5.33 -21.60 14.82
C GLN A 262 -4.90 -23.06 14.96
N ILE A 263 -3.59 -23.34 14.82
CA ILE A 263 -3.04 -24.68 14.88
C ILE A 263 -3.21 -25.25 16.29
N ASN A 264 -2.93 -24.42 17.29
CA ASN A 264 -3.15 -24.67 18.72
C ASN A 264 -3.19 -23.33 19.46
N ASP A 265 -3.32 -23.32 20.78
CA ASP A 265 -3.40 -22.10 21.60
C ASP A 265 -2.18 -21.16 21.46
N GLN A 266 -1.07 -21.68 20.96
CA GLN A 266 0.21 -20.97 20.88
C GLN A 266 0.62 -20.63 19.45
N GLN A 267 0.03 -21.24 18.43
CA GLN A 267 0.49 -21.11 17.05
C GLN A 267 -0.67 -20.86 16.08
N SER A 268 -0.47 -19.92 15.21
CA SER A 268 -1.39 -19.65 14.11
C SER A 268 -0.66 -19.57 12.76
N LEU A 269 -1.39 -19.89 11.70
CA LEU A 269 -0.95 -19.75 10.32
C LEU A 269 -1.99 -18.98 9.54
N THR A 270 -1.58 -17.90 8.89
CA THR A 270 -2.47 -17.03 8.11
C THR A 270 -2.02 -17.00 6.66
N LEU A 271 -2.94 -17.30 5.75
CA LEU A 271 -2.76 -17.12 4.31
C LEU A 271 -3.57 -15.89 3.88
N ASP A 272 -2.90 -14.90 3.31
CA ASP A 272 -3.49 -13.73 2.67
C ASP A 272 -3.31 -13.80 1.16
N THR A 273 -4.37 -13.49 0.42
CA THR A 273 -4.34 -13.35 -1.04
C THR A 273 -5.06 -12.08 -1.45
N SER A 274 -4.52 -11.38 -2.44
CA SER A 274 -5.14 -10.15 -2.94
C SER A 274 -4.93 -10.03 -4.44
N PHE A 275 -5.98 -9.65 -5.15
CA PHE A 275 -5.97 -9.39 -6.60
C PHE A 275 -6.60 -8.04 -6.84
N GLY A 276 -5.90 -7.17 -7.56
CA GLY A 276 -6.38 -5.83 -7.85
C GLY A 276 -6.13 -5.40 -9.28
N ARG A 277 -7.00 -4.54 -9.77
CA ARG A 277 -6.89 -3.87 -11.06
C ARG A 277 -7.26 -2.40 -10.89
N GLN A 278 -6.43 -1.53 -11.41
CA GLN A 278 -6.68 -0.09 -11.48
C GLN A 278 -6.55 0.36 -12.92
N GLY A 279 -7.57 0.98 -13.48
CA GLY A 279 -7.61 1.51 -14.83
C GLY A 279 -7.78 3.03 -14.83
N ASN A 280 -7.17 3.73 -15.81
CA ASN A 280 -7.38 5.15 -16.04
C ASN A 280 -7.92 5.37 -17.44
N GLU A 281 -8.94 6.23 -17.55
CA GLU A 281 -9.52 6.71 -18.81
C GLU A 281 -8.96 8.09 -19.12
N TYR A 282 -8.32 8.22 -20.26
CA TYR A 282 -7.63 9.43 -20.68
C TYR A 282 -8.61 10.56 -21.03
N THR A 283 -8.37 11.75 -20.50
CA THR A 283 -9.21 12.95 -20.72
C THR A 283 -8.55 14.03 -21.58
N GLY A 284 -7.43 13.70 -22.21
CA GLY A 284 -6.71 14.68 -23.02
C GLY A 284 -5.83 15.62 -22.19
N ASP A 285 -5.10 15.09 -21.21
CA ASP A 285 -4.12 15.87 -20.47
C ASP A 285 -3.04 16.43 -21.39
N ILE A 286 -3.27 17.61 -21.90
CA ILE A 286 -2.37 18.35 -22.78
C ILE A 286 -1.41 19.25 -21.98
N GLN A 287 -1.66 19.48 -20.69
CA GLN A 287 -0.83 20.39 -19.89
C GLN A 287 0.61 19.91 -19.79
N ASN A 288 0.79 18.62 -19.72
CA ASN A 288 2.11 18.03 -19.58
C ASN A 288 2.77 17.71 -20.92
N SER A 289 2.02 17.79 -22.00
CA SER A 289 2.54 17.51 -23.32
C SER A 289 3.23 18.70 -23.96
N ASN A 290 3.24 19.88 -23.36
CA ASN A 290 3.71 21.12 -23.99
C ASN A 290 3.15 21.33 -25.42
N ALA A 291 2.00 20.70 -25.68
CA ALA A 291 1.37 20.80 -26.98
C ALA A 291 0.71 22.17 -27.08
N ASP A 292 1.36 23.06 -27.77
CA ASP A 292 0.69 24.19 -28.38
C ASP A 292 -0.07 23.68 -29.59
N ALA A 293 -1.38 23.49 -29.42
CA ALA A 293 -2.25 23.09 -30.53
C ALA A 293 -2.25 24.10 -31.69
N THR A 294 -1.69 25.27 -31.48
CA THR A 294 -1.59 26.36 -32.46
C THR A 294 -0.22 26.41 -33.14
N ASN A 295 0.79 25.68 -32.63
CA ASN A 295 2.12 25.64 -33.23
C ASN A 295 2.29 24.46 -34.17
N PRO A 296 2.26 24.62 -35.49
CA PRO A 296 2.40 23.56 -36.47
C PRO A 296 3.79 22.90 -36.47
N ASP A 297 4.80 23.55 -35.87
CA ASP A 297 6.15 23.05 -35.72
C ASP A 297 6.38 22.27 -34.41
N SER A 298 5.39 22.28 -33.50
CA SER A 298 5.46 21.43 -32.33
C SER A 298 5.36 19.97 -32.78
N SER A 299 6.23 19.12 -32.26
CA SER A 299 6.21 17.65 -32.48
C SER A 299 4.90 16.99 -32.03
N PHE A 300 3.96 17.75 -31.57
CA PHE A 300 2.60 17.44 -31.15
C PHE A 300 1.53 17.71 -32.23
N SER A 301 1.91 17.82 -33.48
CA SER A 301 0.98 17.97 -34.60
C SER A 301 -0.07 16.85 -34.72
N ASN A 302 -0.16 15.94 -33.76
CA ASN A 302 -1.07 14.81 -33.82
C ASN A 302 -2.28 14.95 -32.87
N ILE A 303 -2.96 16.13 -32.92
CA ILE A 303 -4.22 16.35 -32.22
C ILE A 303 -5.24 15.24 -32.51
N ALA A 304 -5.25 14.72 -33.74
CA ALA A 304 -6.11 13.61 -34.12
C ALA A 304 -5.80 12.34 -33.34
N TYR A 305 -4.52 12.08 -33.06
CA TYR A 305 -4.09 10.93 -32.26
C TYR A 305 -4.52 11.09 -30.79
N VAL A 306 -4.26 12.24 -30.17
CA VAL A 306 -4.67 12.56 -28.79
C VAL A 306 -6.19 12.47 -28.66
N ASN A 307 -6.95 13.05 -29.59
CA ASN A 307 -8.40 12.97 -29.62
C ASN A 307 -8.89 11.51 -29.78
N GLY A 308 -8.16 10.67 -30.48
CA GLY A 308 -8.46 9.24 -30.61
C GLY A 308 -8.27 8.44 -29.33
N LEU A 309 -7.61 8.99 -28.31
CA LEU A 309 -7.43 8.36 -26.98
C LEU A 309 -8.47 8.80 -25.96
N LEU A 310 -9.19 9.91 -26.21
CA LEU A 310 -10.20 10.41 -25.27
C LEU A 310 -11.21 9.31 -24.92
N GLY A 311 -11.47 9.13 -23.63
CA GLY A 311 -12.37 8.10 -23.10
C GLY A 311 -11.85 6.69 -23.21
N LYS A 312 -10.60 6.46 -23.68
CA LYS A 312 -10.00 5.13 -23.70
C LYS A 312 -9.15 4.90 -22.46
N GLU A 313 -9.15 3.66 -22.00
CA GLU A 313 -8.24 3.23 -20.96
C GLU A 313 -6.82 3.16 -21.50
N THR A 314 -5.97 4.10 -21.08
CA THR A 314 -4.58 4.22 -21.54
C THR A 314 -3.59 3.55 -20.59
N ASN A 315 -3.95 3.45 -19.32
CA ASN A 315 -3.09 2.91 -18.29
C ASN A 315 -3.86 1.94 -17.40
N THR A 316 -3.32 0.74 -17.18
CA THR A 316 -3.91 -0.29 -16.32
C THR A 316 -2.84 -0.94 -15.46
N MET A 317 -3.06 -0.96 -14.16
CA MET A 317 -2.20 -1.68 -13.22
C MET A 317 -2.93 -2.92 -12.68
N TYR A 318 -2.22 -4.04 -12.63
CA TYR A 318 -2.68 -5.28 -11.99
C TYR A 318 -1.72 -5.60 -10.85
N ARG A 319 -2.25 -6.02 -9.72
CA ARG A 319 -1.50 -6.49 -8.57
C ARG A 319 -2.03 -7.84 -8.12
N ASP A 320 -1.15 -8.82 -8.01
CA ASP A 320 -1.39 -10.12 -7.40
C ASP A 320 -0.47 -10.19 -6.15
N SER A 321 -1.01 -10.52 -4.98
CA SER A 321 -0.26 -10.65 -3.73
C SER A 321 -0.63 -11.94 -3.02
N TYR A 322 0.37 -12.62 -2.48
CA TYR A 322 0.22 -13.84 -1.67
C TYR A 322 1.16 -13.74 -0.48
N ALA A 323 0.65 -13.97 0.71
CA ALA A 323 1.47 -13.96 1.92
C ALA A 323 1.07 -15.10 2.86
N LEU A 324 2.06 -15.79 3.39
CA LEU A 324 1.91 -16.80 4.43
C LEU A 324 2.61 -16.29 5.68
N THR A 325 1.87 -16.15 6.77
CA THR A 325 2.39 -15.70 8.06
C THR A 325 2.18 -16.76 9.11
N HIS A 326 3.25 -17.15 9.80
CA HIS A 326 3.19 -17.97 11.00
C HIS A 326 3.47 -17.08 12.21
N GLU A 327 2.64 -17.18 13.25
CA GLU A 327 2.85 -16.54 14.53
C GLU A 327 2.89 -17.61 15.61
N GLY A 328 3.91 -17.55 16.49
CA GLY A 328 4.10 -18.51 17.58
C GLY A 328 4.34 -17.79 18.90
N LYS A 329 3.70 -18.28 19.96
CA LYS A 329 3.90 -17.86 21.35
C LYS A 329 4.59 -18.98 22.12
N TRP A 330 5.81 -18.71 22.56
CA TRP A 330 6.66 -19.69 23.23
C TRP A 330 6.91 -19.26 24.67
N ALA A 331 7.37 -20.17 25.52
CA ALA A 331 7.72 -19.82 26.90
C ALA A 331 8.82 -18.74 27.00
N TRP A 332 9.62 -18.59 25.95
CA TRP A 332 10.74 -17.62 25.89
C TRP A 332 10.41 -16.34 25.10
N GLY A 333 9.27 -16.25 24.47
CA GLY A 333 8.90 -15.06 23.67
C GLY A 333 8.00 -15.40 22.48
N ASP A 334 7.75 -14.41 21.64
CA ASP A 334 6.89 -14.53 20.46
C ASP A 334 7.74 -14.57 19.18
N THR A 335 7.25 -15.29 18.16
CA THR A 335 7.88 -15.33 16.83
C THR A 335 6.88 -15.01 15.74
N LYS A 336 7.36 -14.34 14.68
CA LYS A 336 6.60 -14.09 13.47
C LYS A 336 7.47 -14.40 12.26
N LEU A 337 6.98 -15.26 11.37
CA LEU A 337 7.62 -15.61 10.11
C LEU A 337 6.68 -15.24 8.97
N LEU A 338 7.20 -14.58 7.95
CA LEU A 338 6.46 -14.16 6.78
C LEU A 338 7.17 -14.62 5.50
N ALA A 339 6.42 -15.23 4.60
CA ALA A 339 6.79 -15.42 3.21
C ALA A 339 5.78 -14.69 2.34
N GLN A 340 6.21 -13.75 1.49
CA GLN A 340 5.35 -12.94 0.64
C GLN A 340 5.86 -12.95 -0.80
N PHE A 341 4.92 -13.01 -1.73
CA PHE A 341 5.16 -12.83 -3.15
C PHE A 341 4.15 -11.83 -3.72
N ASP A 342 4.66 -10.77 -4.35
CA ASP A 342 3.87 -9.77 -5.05
C ASP A 342 4.24 -9.74 -6.52
N LYS A 343 3.25 -9.59 -7.38
CA LYS A 343 3.44 -9.35 -8.80
C LYS A 343 2.63 -8.16 -9.22
N THR A 344 3.28 -7.13 -9.73
CA THR A 344 2.63 -5.96 -10.29
C THR A 344 2.91 -5.87 -11.78
N LYS A 345 1.87 -5.66 -12.58
CA LYS A 345 1.96 -5.40 -14.02
C LYS A 345 1.39 -4.02 -14.28
N ASN A 346 2.20 -3.13 -14.82
CA ASN A 346 1.78 -1.83 -15.28
C ASN A 346 1.75 -1.83 -16.81
N LYS A 347 0.54 -1.81 -17.37
CA LYS A 347 0.28 -1.84 -18.81
C LYS A 347 -0.18 -0.46 -19.24
N ARG A 348 0.63 0.22 -20.03
CA ARG A 348 0.38 1.59 -20.46
C ARG A 348 0.77 1.84 -21.92
N ILE A 349 0.20 2.88 -22.49
CA ILE A 349 0.69 3.45 -23.75
C ILE A 349 2.03 4.12 -23.47
N PRO A 350 3.11 3.76 -24.22
CA PRO A 350 4.43 4.39 -24.00
C PRO A 350 4.36 5.87 -24.35
N GLU A 351 4.97 6.67 -23.51
CA GLU A 351 5.15 8.09 -23.76
C GLU A 351 6.32 8.37 -24.68
N SER A 352 6.33 9.52 -25.31
CA SER A 352 7.40 9.93 -26.23
C SER A 352 8.71 10.08 -25.46
N LEU A 353 9.80 9.68 -26.09
CA LEU A 353 11.17 9.87 -25.60
C LEU A 353 11.60 11.33 -25.55
N ALA A 354 10.86 12.23 -26.15
CA ALA A 354 11.12 13.68 -26.13
C ALA A 354 10.89 14.32 -24.75
N GLY A 355 10.43 13.54 -23.81
CA GLY A 355 10.67 13.76 -22.40
C GLY A 355 10.07 14.97 -21.75
N GLY A 356 8.83 15.23 -21.97
CA GLY A 356 8.02 15.77 -20.89
C GLY A 356 7.77 14.64 -19.88
N PRO A 357 7.42 14.92 -18.61
CA PRO A 357 7.00 13.92 -17.64
C PRO A 357 5.93 13.02 -18.23
N GLU A 358 5.30 13.47 -19.25
CA GLU A 358 4.14 12.92 -19.91
C GLU A 358 4.20 13.30 -21.39
N GLY A 359 5.22 12.75 -22.05
CA GLY A 359 5.36 12.93 -23.49
C GLY A 359 4.10 12.47 -24.21
N SER A 360 3.84 13.02 -25.38
CA SER A 360 2.75 12.54 -26.21
C SER A 360 2.87 11.05 -26.41
N PRO A 361 1.77 10.31 -26.24
CA PRO A 361 1.76 8.93 -26.63
C PRO A 361 2.20 8.79 -28.09
N ASN A 362 3.18 7.95 -28.36
CA ASN A 362 3.73 7.76 -29.72
C ASN A 362 3.19 6.50 -30.42
N SER A 363 2.32 5.76 -29.73
CA SER A 363 1.73 4.51 -30.25
C SER A 363 0.43 4.20 -29.50
N PHE A 364 -0.52 3.55 -30.16
CA PHE A 364 -1.70 2.97 -29.51
C PHE A 364 -1.40 1.62 -28.84
N ASP A 365 -0.21 1.05 -29.06
CA ASP A 365 0.17 -0.23 -28.49
C ASP A 365 0.56 -0.08 -27.03
N LYS A 366 -0.18 -0.77 -26.16
CA LYS A 366 0.17 -0.83 -24.75
C LYS A 366 1.40 -1.71 -24.52
N LYS A 367 2.36 -1.21 -23.79
CA LYS A 367 3.52 -1.96 -23.28
C LYS A 367 3.31 -2.31 -21.80
N THR A 368 4.03 -3.33 -21.32
CA THR A 368 3.85 -3.83 -19.97
C THR A 368 5.17 -3.85 -19.24
N SER A 369 5.25 -3.12 -18.11
CA SER A 369 6.31 -3.31 -17.12
C SER A 369 5.82 -4.29 -16.06
N VAL A 370 6.71 -5.15 -15.56
CA VAL A 370 6.42 -6.17 -14.56
C VAL A 370 7.42 -6.05 -13.43
N LEU A 371 6.90 -5.99 -12.20
CA LEU A 371 7.68 -6.08 -10.98
C LEU A 371 7.23 -7.33 -10.22
N ASP A 372 8.16 -8.26 -9.99
CA ASP A 372 7.98 -9.41 -9.11
C ASP A 372 8.82 -9.17 -7.85
N THR A 373 8.19 -9.18 -6.67
CA THR A 373 8.85 -9.03 -5.36
C THR A 373 8.67 -10.30 -4.55
N THR A 374 9.75 -10.88 -4.08
CA THR A 374 9.75 -12.00 -3.13
C THR A 374 10.36 -11.55 -1.82
N ARG A 375 9.70 -11.83 -0.71
CA ARG A 375 10.11 -11.41 0.63
C ARG A 375 10.04 -12.57 1.61
N PHE A 376 11.05 -12.68 2.45
CA PHE A 376 11.05 -13.53 3.64
C PHE A 376 11.44 -12.67 4.84
N ASN A 377 10.62 -12.69 5.88
CA ASN A 377 10.86 -11.95 7.11
C ASN A 377 10.75 -12.90 8.30
N ALA A 378 11.63 -12.71 9.27
CA ALA A 378 11.60 -13.41 10.56
C ALA A 378 11.80 -12.38 11.67
N GLU A 379 10.94 -12.40 12.67
CA GLU A 379 11.03 -11.53 13.84
C GLU A 379 10.75 -12.35 15.09
N THR A 380 11.46 -12.01 16.17
CA THR A 380 11.17 -12.56 17.51
C THR A 380 11.21 -11.45 18.55
N ASN A 381 10.29 -11.54 19.53
CA ASN A 381 10.24 -10.65 20.69
C ASN A 381 10.45 -11.49 21.93
N VAL A 382 11.46 -11.15 22.72
CA VAL A 382 11.88 -11.89 23.91
C VAL A 382 11.74 -10.97 25.12
N PRO A 383 10.79 -11.18 26.03
CA PRO A 383 10.75 -10.48 27.30
C PRO A 383 11.92 -10.93 28.17
N LEU A 384 12.66 -10.00 28.72
CA LEU A 384 13.82 -10.25 29.57
C LEU A 384 13.71 -9.42 30.85
N ASP A 385 14.24 -9.96 31.94
CA ASP A 385 14.35 -9.27 33.24
C ASP A 385 15.75 -9.55 33.83
N ILE A 386 16.78 -8.98 33.14
CA ILE A 386 18.17 -9.23 33.54
C ILE A 386 18.65 -8.14 34.53
N PHE A 387 18.51 -6.87 34.22
CA PHE A 387 18.85 -5.72 35.05
C PHE A 387 17.65 -4.80 35.24
N LEU A 388 16.85 -4.69 34.19
CA LEU A 388 15.59 -3.94 34.10
C LEU A 388 14.61 -4.78 33.30
N PRO A 389 13.29 -4.62 33.54
CA PRO A 389 12.30 -5.18 32.63
C PRO A 389 12.53 -4.65 31.23
N GLN A 390 12.71 -5.54 30.27
CA GLN A 390 13.01 -5.16 28.88
C GLN A 390 12.36 -6.15 27.89
N ALA A 391 12.14 -5.68 26.67
CA ALA A 391 11.70 -6.50 25.56
C ALA A 391 12.69 -6.38 24.39
N LEU A 392 13.41 -7.47 24.15
CA LEU A 392 14.35 -7.58 23.06
C LEU A 392 13.66 -8.06 21.79
N THR A 393 13.74 -7.27 20.73
CA THR A 393 13.26 -7.62 19.40
C THR A 393 14.45 -7.88 18.48
N LEU A 394 14.45 -9.03 17.84
CA LEU A 394 15.39 -9.41 16.79
C LEU A 394 14.64 -9.65 15.51
N GLY A 395 15.13 -9.08 14.40
CA GLY A 395 14.50 -9.29 13.10
C GLY A 395 15.50 -9.41 11.97
N ALA A 396 15.13 -10.17 10.96
CA ALA A 396 15.86 -10.30 9.71
C ALA A 396 14.90 -10.39 8.54
N GLU A 397 15.27 -9.80 7.41
CA GLU A 397 14.47 -9.85 6.19
C GLU A 397 15.36 -9.98 4.97
N TRP A 398 14.86 -10.70 3.98
CA TRP A 398 15.42 -10.79 2.65
C TRP A 398 14.36 -10.47 1.61
N VAL A 399 14.69 -9.58 0.68
CA VAL A 399 13.81 -9.14 -0.42
C VAL A 399 14.54 -9.27 -1.73
N GLU A 400 13.89 -9.81 -2.74
CA GLU A 400 14.36 -9.81 -4.13
C GLU A 400 13.31 -9.16 -5.02
N ASP A 401 13.71 -8.12 -5.73
CA ASP A 401 12.93 -7.45 -6.76
C ASP A 401 13.47 -7.83 -8.15
N LYS A 402 12.56 -8.23 -9.04
CA LYS A 402 12.82 -8.44 -10.47
C LYS A 402 11.91 -7.52 -11.24
N PHE A 403 12.51 -6.59 -11.97
CA PHE A 403 11.78 -5.63 -12.79
C PHE A 403 12.09 -5.84 -14.27
N SER A 404 11.03 -5.95 -15.07
CA SER A 404 11.09 -6.01 -16.53
C SER A 404 10.32 -4.84 -17.11
N ASP A 405 10.99 -4.01 -17.88
CA ASP A 405 10.41 -2.81 -18.50
C ASP A 405 10.36 -2.94 -20.02
N ALA A 406 9.17 -3.09 -20.57
CA ALA A 406 8.94 -3.06 -22.02
C ALA A 406 8.46 -1.69 -22.51
N THR A 407 8.33 -0.69 -21.61
CA THR A 407 7.83 0.65 -21.95
C THR A 407 8.94 1.58 -22.44
N SER A 408 10.17 1.37 -22.00
CA SER A 408 11.32 2.23 -22.25
C SER A 408 12.50 1.40 -22.78
N THR A 409 12.31 0.80 -23.95
CA THR A 409 13.32 -0.08 -24.57
C THR A 409 14.28 0.65 -25.51
N VAL A 410 14.00 1.92 -25.81
CA VAL A 410 14.76 2.74 -26.75
C VAL A 410 15.18 4.04 -26.06
N GLN A 411 16.38 4.52 -26.36
CA GLN A 411 16.93 5.79 -25.90
C GLN A 411 17.40 6.61 -27.11
N ALA A 412 17.23 7.93 -27.05
CA ALA A 412 17.83 8.82 -28.03
C ALA A 412 19.30 9.12 -27.68
N ASP A 413 20.17 9.05 -28.64
CA ASP A 413 21.56 9.53 -28.57
C ASP A 413 21.92 10.36 -29.83
N ALA A 414 23.19 10.75 -29.96
CA ALA A 414 23.65 11.56 -31.08
C ALA A 414 23.50 10.86 -32.46
N SER A 415 23.34 9.54 -32.49
CA SER A 415 23.16 8.74 -33.72
C SER A 415 21.66 8.49 -34.03
N GLY A 416 20.76 8.88 -33.15
CA GLY A 416 19.32 8.65 -33.29
C GLY A 416 18.73 7.79 -32.17
N LEU A 417 17.77 6.93 -32.50
CA LEU A 417 17.13 6.04 -31.53
C LEU A 417 17.92 4.73 -31.41
N VAL A 418 18.42 4.46 -30.21
CA VAL A 418 19.22 3.26 -29.89
C VAL A 418 18.43 2.34 -28.98
N GLN A 419 18.43 1.04 -29.29
CA GLN A 419 17.82 0.03 -28.42
C GLN A 419 18.65 -0.10 -27.15
N LEU A 420 17.97 -0.02 -26.00
CA LEU A 420 18.61 -0.22 -24.70
C LEU A 420 19.07 -1.67 -24.53
N PRO A 421 20.24 -1.90 -23.94
CA PRO A 421 20.70 -3.24 -23.56
C PRO A 421 19.71 -3.96 -22.62
N SER A 422 19.68 -5.27 -22.68
CA SER A 422 18.74 -6.08 -21.91
C SER A 422 18.91 -5.94 -20.38
N ASP A 423 20.13 -5.65 -19.91
CA ASP A 423 20.43 -5.39 -18.50
C ASP A 423 19.82 -4.07 -17.99
N ARG A 424 19.48 -3.16 -18.90
CA ARG A 424 18.75 -1.93 -18.59
C ARG A 424 17.24 -2.07 -18.67
N THR A 425 16.74 -3.08 -19.34
CA THR A 425 15.29 -3.38 -19.44
C THR A 425 14.86 -4.48 -18.48
N HIS A 426 15.81 -5.30 -17.98
CA HIS A 426 15.59 -6.34 -17.00
C HIS A 426 16.54 -6.10 -15.82
N MET A 427 16.00 -5.68 -14.71
CA MET A 427 16.77 -5.33 -13.52
C MET A 427 16.42 -6.28 -12.38
N LYS A 428 17.45 -6.60 -11.60
CA LYS A 428 17.31 -7.40 -10.38
C LYS A 428 18.04 -6.71 -9.25
N SER A 429 17.37 -6.58 -8.12
CA SER A 429 17.99 -6.12 -6.88
C SER A 429 17.64 -7.05 -5.73
N ARG A 430 18.52 -7.08 -4.73
CA ARG A 430 18.31 -7.78 -3.47
C ARG A 430 18.70 -6.85 -2.34
N ILE A 431 17.92 -6.92 -1.29
CA ILE A 431 18.25 -6.33 0.00
C ILE A 431 18.10 -7.38 1.07
N ALA A 432 19.09 -7.50 1.93
CA ALA A 432 19.01 -8.26 3.17
C ALA A 432 19.24 -7.30 4.32
N PHE A 433 18.50 -7.44 5.39
CA PHE A 433 18.75 -6.66 6.59
C PHE A 433 18.52 -7.49 7.85
N ALA A 434 19.19 -7.05 8.91
CA ALA A 434 18.94 -7.54 10.25
C ALA A 434 18.88 -6.36 11.20
N TYR A 435 18.09 -6.48 12.25
CA TYR A 435 18.00 -5.47 13.29
C TYR A 435 17.87 -6.07 14.67
N ILE A 436 18.33 -5.31 15.64
CA ILE A 436 18.12 -5.55 17.06
C ILE A 436 17.56 -4.28 17.67
N GLU A 437 16.53 -4.42 18.47
CA GLU A 437 15.89 -3.32 19.18
C GLU A 437 15.59 -3.78 20.58
N ASP A 438 16.02 -3.00 21.57
CA ASP A 438 15.80 -3.31 22.96
C ASP A 438 15.05 -2.17 23.64
N ASN A 439 14.00 -2.54 24.32
CA ASN A 439 13.07 -1.65 24.95
C ASN A 439 13.14 -1.83 26.46
N PHE A 440 13.75 -0.87 27.14
CA PHE A 440 13.98 -0.85 28.57
C PHE A 440 12.91 -0.04 29.30
N LYS A 441 12.30 -0.61 30.28
CA LYS A 441 11.53 0.12 31.29
C LYS A 441 12.51 0.61 32.39
N VAL A 442 13.09 1.79 32.16
CA VAL A 442 14.12 2.35 33.06
C VAL A 442 13.53 2.71 34.42
N THR A 443 12.31 3.29 34.42
CA THR A 443 11.48 3.52 35.61
C THR A 443 10.01 3.36 35.22
N ASP A 444 9.07 3.43 36.18
CA ASP A 444 7.64 3.43 35.85
C ASP A 444 7.22 4.64 34.99
N ALA A 445 8.03 5.67 34.96
CA ALA A 445 7.78 6.88 34.20
C ALA A 445 8.69 7.02 32.95
N THR A 446 9.70 6.16 32.80
CA THR A 446 10.74 6.31 31.75
C THR A 446 10.90 5.04 30.96
N ASP A 447 10.61 5.10 29.66
CA ASP A 447 10.90 4.04 28.69
C ASP A 447 12.01 4.50 27.74
N LEU A 448 12.95 3.61 27.45
CA LEU A 448 14.08 3.83 26.55
C LEU A 448 14.10 2.72 25.49
N VAL A 449 14.12 3.10 24.23
CA VAL A 449 14.25 2.16 23.11
C VAL A 449 15.58 2.41 22.40
N LEU A 450 16.41 1.40 22.34
CA LEU A 450 17.68 1.40 21.61
C LEU A 450 17.55 0.45 20.42
N GLY A 451 17.96 0.88 19.26
CA GLY A 451 17.89 0.07 18.05
C GLY A 451 19.12 0.21 17.18
N VAL A 452 19.48 -0.84 16.49
CA VAL A 452 20.43 -0.81 15.39
C VAL A 452 19.96 -1.72 14.28
N ARG A 453 20.06 -1.23 13.06
CA ARG A 453 19.73 -1.96 11.85
C ARG A 453 20.93 -1.95 10.91
N PHE A 454 21.17 -3.09 10.29
CA PHE A 454 22.14 -3.26 9.21
C PHE A 454 21.40 -3.66 7.95
N ASP A 455 21.62 -2.93 6.86
CA ASP A 455 21.09 -3.18 5.53
C ASP A 455 22.23 -3.51 4.58
N ASP A 456 22.07 -4.52 3.75
CA ASP A 456 22.97 -4.86 2.64
C ASP A 456 22.18 -4.93 1.34
N HIS A 457 22.42 -3.96 0.44
CA HIS A 457 21.72 -3.85 -0.83
C HIS A 457 22.67 -4.15 -1.99
N SER A 458 22.29 -5.10 -2.85
CA SER A 458 23.13 -5.64 -3.95
C SER A 458 23.65 -4.61 -4.95
N LYS A 459 23.12 -3.40 -4.99
CA LYS A 459 23.50 -2.33 -5.91
C LYS A 459 24.06 -1.09 -5.19
N SER A 460 23.58 -0.80 -3.98
CA SER A 460 23.92 0.43 -3.24
C SER A 460 24.91 0.19 -2.08
N GLY A 461 25.27 -1.09 -1.82
CA GLY A 461 26.15 -1.45 -0.71
C GLY A 461 25.43 -1.51 0.63
N SER A 462 26.18 -1.47 1.71
CA SER A 462 25.69 -1.66 3.07
C SER A 462 25.58 -0.36 3.86
N ASN A 463 24.67 -0.33 4.83
CA ASN A 463 24.45 0.79 5.73
C ASN A 463 24.12 0.33 7.15
N TRP A 464 24.47 1.15 8.15
CA TRP A 464 24.10 0.99 9.54
C TRP A 464 23.20 2.14 9.99
N SER A 465 22.08 1.82 10.61
CA SER A 465 21.09 2.78 11.07
C SER A 465 20.83 2.60 12.57
N PRO A 466 21.59 3.28 13.46
CA PRO A 466 21.30 3.32 14.89
C PRO A 466 20.11 4.23 15.17
N SER A 467 19.34 3.89 16.22
CA SER A 467 18.24 4.70 16.73
C SER A 467 18.19 4.69 18.25
N LEU A 468 17.70 5.80 18.81
CA LEU A 468 17.43 5.95 20.24
C LEU A 468 16.12 6.72 20.40
N ASN A 469 15.22 6.21 21.20
CA ASN A 469 13.97 6.86 21.54
C ASN A 469 13.79 6.84 23.05
N ILE A 470 13.28 7.92 23.62
CA ILE A 470 12.97 8.07 25.03
C ILE A 470 11.53 8.58 25.21
N THR A 471 10.84 8.01 26.17
CA THR A 471 9.54 8.47 26.63
C THR A 471 9.61 8.72 28.12
N GLN A 472 9.27 9.93 28.57
CA GLN A 472 9.26 10.34 29.97
C GLN A 472 7.87 10.85 30.36
N LYS A 473 7.21 10.17 31.29
CA LYS A 473 5.98 10.67 31.93
C LYS A 473 6.35 11.72 32.98
N LEU A 474 5.69 12.86 32.93
CA LEU A 474 5.85 13.97 33.88
C LEU A 474 4.53 14.16 34.64
N GLY A 475 4.36 13.38 35.70
CA GLY A 475 3.08 13.25 36.40
C GLY A 475 2.02 12.57 35.53
N ASP A 476 0.74 12.79 35.85
CA ASP A 476 -0.39 12.10 35.19
C ASP A 476 -0.84 12.78 33.89
N TYR A 477 -0.39 14.00 33.61
CA TYR A 477 -0.92 14.83 32.54
C TYR A 477 0.03 15.06 31.36
N PHE A 478 1.34 14.92 31.57
CA PHE A 478 2.32 15.23 30.54
C PHE A 478 3.23 14.04 30.24
N THR A 479 3.51 13.86 28.97
CA THR A 479 4.50 12.90 28.50
C THR A 479 5.46 13.61 27.52
N LEU A 480 6.73 13.63 27.87
CA LEU A 480 7.80 14.11 26.99
C LEU A 480 8.33 12.92 26.19
N LYS A 481 8.47 13.10 24.89
CA LYS A 481 8.98 12.08 23.99
C LYS A 481 10.05 12.70 23.09
N GLY A 482 11.13 11.96 22.85
CA GLY A 482 12.22 12.39 21.98
C GLY A 482 12.95 11.21 21.37
N GLY A 483 13.66 11.46 20.27
CA GLY A 483 14.43 10.39 19.64
C GLY A 483 15.34 10.93 18.54
N ILE A 484 16.33 10.11 18.21
CA ILE A 484 17.27 10.32 17.12
C ILE A 484 17.48 9.00 16.38
N ALA A 485 17.57 9.08 15.07
CA ALA A 485 17.89 7.95 14.22
C ALA A 485 18.73 8.43 13.02
N ARG A 486 19.54 7.52 12.47
CA ARG A 486 20.31 7.74 11.26
C ARG A 486 19.70 6.93 10.11
#